data_f0dcf07b0828c4ee4b2f2d3ecbd06265
#
_entry.id   f0dcf07b0828c4ee4b2f2d3ecbd06265
#
_cell.length_a   1.000
_cell.length_b   1.000
_cell.length_c   1.000
_cell.angle_alpha   90.00
_cell.angle_beta   90.00
_cell.angle_gamma   90.00
#
_symmetry.space_group_name_H-M   'P 1'
#
loop_
_entity.id
_entity.type
_entity.pdbx_description
1 polymer ?
#
loop_
_entity_poly.entity_id
_entity_poly.type
_entity_poly.pdbx_seq_one_letter_code
_entity_poly.pdbx_strand_id
1 'polypeptide(L)'
;MNISKNLKNLNGWKLSPEKPNKIFREFKFKNFSEALVFVNKIGEIAEEMNHHPEIILKWAYVKVTYWTHDLNDLGELDFEAAKRINKYCCNKEIVRYN
;
A
#
# COMPACT_ATOMS: atom_id res chain seq x y z
N MET A 1 0.70 19.75 -3.71
CA MET A 1 1.20 18.39 -4.02
C MET A 1 0.63 17.92 -5.34
N ASN A 2 1.47 17.36 -6.20
CA ASN A 2 1.04 16.84 -7.49
C ASN A 2 0.82 15.34 -7.39
N ILE A 3 -0.43 14.93 -7.23
CA ILE A 3 -0.80 13.52 -7.06
C ILE A 3 -0.42 12.70 -8.29
N SER A 4 -0.73 13.18 -9.48
CA SER A 4 -0.42 12.44 -10.72
C SER A 4 1.07 12.19 -10.88
N LYS A 5 1.88 13.18 -10.59
CA LYS A 5 3.34 13.07 -10.69
C LYS A 5 3.86 12.05 -9.68
N ASN A 6 3.35 12.10 -8.45
CA ASN A 6 3.79 11.17 -7.41
C ASN A 6 3.39 9.73 -7.73
N LEU A 7 2.19 9.53 -8.27
CA LEU A 7 1.72 8.19 -8.63
C LEU A 7 2.46 7.61 -9.83
N LYS A 8 2.93 8.45 -10.73
CA LYS A 8 3.60 8.01 -11.96
C LYS A 8 4.77 7.08 -11.68
N ASN A 9 5.46 7.31 -10.56
CA ASN A 9 6.64 6.52 -10.19
C ASN A 9 6.34 5.41 -9.20
N LEU A 10 5.05 5.16 -8.91
CA LEU A 10 4.65 4.13 -7.96
C LEU A 10 3.89 3.02 -8.67
N ASN A 11 4.64 2.04 -9.17
CA ASN A 11 4.04 0.92 -9.89
C ASN A 11 2.96 0.24 -9.07
N GLY A 12 1.80 0.05 -9.70
CA GLY A 12 0.70 -0.68 -9.11
C GLY A 12 -0.24 0.14 -8.24
N TRP A 13 0.16 1.33 -7.81
CA TRP A 13 -0.68 2.17 -6.97
C TRP A 13 -1.61 3.02 -7.81
N LYS A 14 -2.85 3.12 -7.36
CA LYS A 14 -3.92 3.84 -8.07
C LYS A 14 -4.58 4.82 -7.13
N LEU A 15 -5.16 5.87 -7.72
CA LEU A 15 -5.96 6.84 -6.97
C LEU A 15 -7.37 6.29 -6.82
N SER A 16 -7.92 6.40 -5.62
CA SER A 16 -9.30 6.02 -5.36
C SER A 16 -10.25 6.93 -6.15
N PRO A 17 -11.33 6.37 -6.72
CA PRO A 17 -12.25 7.20 -7.53
C PRO A 17 -13.11 8.16 -6.73
N GLU A 18 -13.23 7.94 -5.42
CA GLU A 18 -14.09 8.75 -4.56
C GLU A 18 -13.28 9.54 -3.54
N LYS A 19 -13.82 10.70 -3.13
CA LYS A 19 -13.22 11.50 -2.07
C LYS A 19 -13.47 10.86 -0.71
N PRO A 20 -12.55 10.99 0.26
CA PRO A 20 -11.29 11.73 0.14
C PRO A 20 -10.31 11.00 -0.76
N ASN A 21 -9.31 11.73 -1.29
CA ASN A 21 -8.27 11.13 -2.10
C ASN A 21 -7.51 10.08 -1.29
N LYS A 22 -7.36 8.89 -1.88
CA LYS A 22 -6.61 7.76 -1.28
C LYS A 22 -5.84 7.09 -2.39
N ILE A 23 -4.74 6.44 -2.03
CA ILE A 23 -4.05 5.58 -2.97
C ILE A 23 -4.12 4.16 -2.48
N PHE A 24 -4.20 3.21 -3.41
CA PHE A 24 -4.30 1.80 -3.04
C PHE A 24 -3.57 0.92 -4.04
N ARG A 25 -3.20 -0.26 -3.57
CA ARG A 25 -2.64 -1.29 -4.42
C ARG A 25 -3.16 -2.64 -3.97
N GLU A 26 -3.44 -3.51 -4.94
CA GLU A 26 -3.90 -4.87 -4.71
C GLU A 26 -2.79 -5.86 -5.01
N PHE A 27 -2.69 -6.89 -4.17
CA PHE A 27 -1.66 -7.91 -4.29
C PHE A 27 -2.29 -9.29 -4.25
N LYS A 28 -1.77 -10.22 -5.04
CA LYS A 28 -2.23 -11.59 -5.04
C LYS A 28 -1.09 -12.52 -4.67
N PHE A 29 -1.43 -13.56 -3.95
CA PHE A 29 -0.46 -14.48 -3.38
C PHE A 29 -0.84 -15.92 -3.71
N LYS A 30 0.08 -16.83 -3.46
CA LYS A 30 -0.12 -18.25 -3.70
C LYS A 30 -1.11 -18.85 -2.71
N ASN A 31 -1.07 -18.37 -1.48
CA ASN A 31 -1.93 -18.90 -0.40
C ASN A 31 -2.07 -17.87 0.71
N PHE A 32 -2.85 -18.24 1.72
CA PHE A 32 -3.11 -17.35 2.86
C PHE A 32 -1.86 -17.08 3.68
N SER A 33 -1.02 -18.09 3.88
CA SER A 33 0.21 -17.92 4.66
C SER A 33 1.10 -16.83 4.06
N GLU A 34 1.27 -16.83 2.74
CA GLU A 34 2.08 -15.80 2.08
C GLU A 34 1.44 -14.43 2.21
N ALA A 35 0.11 -14.37 2.07
CA ALA A 35 -0.61 -13.12 2.23
C ALA A 35 -0.44 -12.57 3.65
N LEU A 36 -0.48 -13.45 4.65
CA LEU A 36 -0.34 -13.05 6.05
C LEU A 36 1.07 -12.54 6.34
N VAL A 37 2.10 -13.18 5.79
CA VAL A 37 3.48 -12.71 5.93
C VAL A 37 3.60 -11.29 5.37
N PHE A 38 2.98 -11.04 4.21
CA PHE A 38 3.00 -9.72 3.60
C PHE A 38 2.29 -8.69 4.49
N VAL A 39 1.12 -9.02 5.02
CA VAL A 39 0.38 -8.13 5.92
C VAL A 39 1.22 -7.75 7.13
N ASN A 40 1.92 -8.73 7.72
CA ASN A 40 2.79 -8.46 8.86
C ASN A 40 3.92 -7.48 8.49
N LYS A 41 4.45 -7.60 7.28
CA LYS A 41 5.49 -6.67 6.82
C LYS A 41 4.93 -5.26 6.64
N ILE A 42 3.71 -5.15 6.09
CA ILE A 42 3.06 -3.85 5.96
C ILE A 42 2.86 -3.23 7.35
N GLY A 43 2.49 -4.05 8.32
CA GLY A 43 2.34 -3.59 9.71
C GLY A 43 3.64 -3.04 10.28
N GLU A 44 4.77 -3.70 10.01
CA GLU A 44 6.08 -3.21 10.46
C GLU A 44 6.39 -1.84 9.87
N ILE A 45 6.15 -1.69 8.57
CA ILE A 45 6.40 -0.41 7.89
C ILE A 45 5.51 0.68 8.50
N ALA A 46 4.23 0.35 8.73
CA ALA A 46 3.28 1.30 9.31
C ALA A 46 3.73 1.77 10.70
N GLU A 47 4.23 0.85 11.52
CA GLU A 47 4.70 1.18 12.86
C GLU A 47 5.96 2.02 12.82
N GLU A 48 6.89 1.70 11.93
CA GLU A 48 8.12 2.47 11.77
C GLU A 48 7.82 3.92 11.38
N MET A 49 6.83 4.10 10.53
CA MET A 49 6.47 5.42 10.03
C MET A 49 5.47 6.14 10.93
N ASN A 50 4.89 5.43 11.88
CA ASN A 50 3.75 5.91 12.66
C ASN A 50 2.65 6.46 11.73
N HIS A 51 2.38 5.70 10.66
CA HIS A 51 1.41 6.07 9.64
C HIS A 51 0.77 4.79 9.10
N HIS A 52 -0.51 4.60 9.39
CA HIS A 52 -1.16 3.30 9.27
C HIS A 52 -2.14 3.27 8.10
N PRO A 53 -2.12 2.20 7.29
CA PRO A 53 -3.04 2.02 6.18
C PRO A 53 -4.30 1.31 6.62
N GLU A 54 -5.28 1.29 5.73
CA GLU A 54 -6.34 0.29 5.80
C GLU A 54 -5.84 -0.94 5.05
N ILE A 55 -6.02 -2.12 5.62
CA ILE A 55 -5.60 -3.38 5.00
C ILE A 55 -6.81 -4.30 4.93
N ILE A 56 -7.06 -4.82 3.74
CA ILE A 56 -8.08 -5.86 3.55
C ILE A 56 -7.33 -7.14 3.20
N LEU A 57 -7.51 -8.17 4.01
CA LEU A 57 -6.90 -9.47 3.81
C LEU A 57 -7.98 -10.49 3.51
N LYS A 58 -7.84 -11.17 2.37
CA LYS A 58 -8.67 -12.31 2.02
C LYS A 58 -7.73 -13.49 1.82
N TRP A 59 -8.27 -14.66 1.44
CA TRP A 59 -7.50 -15.90 1.38
C TRP A 59 -6.11 -15.75 0.74
N ALA A 60 -6.02 -15.19 -0.45
CA ALA A 60 -4.74 -15.02 -1.13
C ALA A 60 -4.63 -13.63 -1.74
N TYR A 61 -5.24 -12.65 -1.09
CA TYR A 61 -5.39 -11.30 -1.62
C TYR A 61 -5.23 -10.29 -0.50
N VAL A 62 -4.49 -9.21 -0.79
CA VAL A 62 -4.33 -8.10 0.14
C VAL A 62 -4.55 -6.80 -0.63
N LYS A 63 -5.36 -5.92 -0.07
CA LYS A 63 -5.49 -4.55 -0.59
C LYS A 63 -5.00 -3.59 0.48
N VAL A 64 -4.06 -2.74 0.12
CA VAL A 64 -3.49 -1.74 1.02
C VAL A 64 -3.92 -0.37 0.54
N THR A 65 -4.53 0.41 1.42
CA THR A 65 -5.02 1.74 1.09
C THR A 65 -4.43 2.74 2.09
N TYR A 66 -3.87 3.83 1.56
CA TYR A 66 -3.27 4.88 2.38
C TYR A 66 -3.93 6.23 2.12
N TRP A 67 -4.21 6.96 3.17
CA TRP A 67 -4.52 8.39 3.13
C TRP A 67 -4.22 8.96 4.50
N THR A 68 -4.13 10.28 4.58
CA THR A 68 -3.80 10.95 5.83
C THR A 68 -5.10 11.48 6.45
N HIS A 69 -5.53 10.86 7.54
CA HIS A 69 -6.83 11.13 8.16
C HIS A 69 -6.96 12.59 8.61
N ASP A 70 -5.92 13.14 9.22
CA ASP A 70 -5.94 14.52 9.69
C ASP A 70 -6.15 15.52 8.56
N LEU A 71 -5.67 15.21 7.37
CA LEU A 71 -5.84 16.05 6.19
C LEU A 71 -7.13 15.75 5.45
N ASN A 72 -7.70 14.58 5.70
CA ASN A 72 -8.79 14.02 4.91
C ASN A 72 -8.42 14.03 3.42
N ASP A 73 -7.17 13.71 3.11
CA ASP A 73 -6.59 13.77 1.79
C ASP A 73 -5.25 13.04 1.81
N LEU A 74 -4.54 13.06 0.69
CA LEU A 74 -3.20 12.49 0.58
C LEU A 74 -2.16 13.47 1.09
N GLY A 75 -1.12 12.92 1.71
CA GLY A 75 0.04 13.65 2.16
C GLY A 75 1.31 12.92 1.76
N GLU A 76 2.46 13.51 2.07
CA GLU A 76 3.75 12.94 1.68
C GLU A 76 3.99 11.57 2.27
N LEU A 77 3.52 11.32 3.49
CA LEU A 77 3.72 10.03 4.15
C LEU A 77 3.03 8.90 3.41
N ASP A 78 1.92 9.17 2.74
CA ASP A 78 1.22 8.14 1.96
C ASP A 78 2.09 7.65 0.82
N PHE A 79 2.72 8.56 0.11
CA PHE A 79 3.60 8.21 -1.02
C PHE A 79 4.89 7.57 -0.53
N GLU A 80 5.41 8.00 0.61
CA GLU A 80 6.60 7.39 1.19
C GLU A 80 6.33 5.95 1.60
N ALA A 81 5.17 5.70 2.23
CA ALA A 81 4.77 4.35 2.61
C ALA A 81 4.66 3.45 1.39
N ALA A 82 4.02 3.96 0.33
CA ALA A 82 3.87 3.20 -0.92
C ALA A 82 5.23 2.86 -1.52
N LYS A 83 6.18 3.78 -1.48
CA LYS A 83 7.54 3.52 -1.96
C LYS A 83 8.21 2.40 -1.17
N ARG A 84 8.08 2.41 0.14
CA ARG A 84 8.69 1.39 1.00
C ARG A 84 8.08 0.01 0.72
N ILE A 85 6.77 -0.02 0.54
CA ILE A 85 6.07 -1.27 0.20
C ILE A 85 6.54 -1.79 -1.14
N ASN A 86 6.63 -0.92 -2.15
CA ASN A 86 7.10 -1.32 -3.48
C ASN A 86 8.53 -1.84 -3.43
N LYS A 87 9.39 -1.20 -2.66
CA LYS A 87 10.77 -1.64 -2.51
C LYS A 87 10.83 -3.05 -1.90
N TYR A 88 10.00 -3.29 -0.89
CA TYR A 88 9.92 -4.62 -0.28
C TYR A 88 9.45 -5.65 -1.31
N CYS A 89 8.42 -5.33 -2.08
CA CYS A 89 7.87 -6.24 -3.10
C CYS A 89 8.90 -6.60 -4.17
N CYS A 90 9.69 -5.62 -4.61
CA CYS A 90 10.71 -5.86 -5.62
C CYS A 90 11.83 -6.77 -5.12
N ASN A 91 12.05 -6.80 -3.82
CA ASN A 91 13.13 -7.58 -3.22
C ASN A 91 12.69 -8.96 -2.75
N LYS A 92 11.40 -9.29 -2.89
CA LYS A 92 10.85 -10.55 -2.39
C LYS A 92 10.06 -11.23 -3.49
N GLU A 93 10.32 -12.51 -3.69
CA GLU A 93 9.66 -13.29 -4.72
C GLU A 93 8.34 -13.91 -4.27
N ILE A 94 8.02 -13.80 -2.98
CA ILE A 94 6.80 -14.40 -2.44
C ILE A 94 5.56 -13.62 -2.87
N VAL A 95 5.73 -12.36 -3.28
CA VAL A 95 4.61 -11.50 -3.67
C VAL A 95 4.28 -11.69 -5.14
N ARG A 96 3.02 -11.97 -5.43
CA ARG A 96 2.47 -11.98 -6.79
C ARG A 96 1.44 -10.87 -6.87
N TYR A 97 1.52 -10.04 -7.89
CA TYR A 97 0.63 -8.88 -8.00
C TYR A 97 0.19 -8.66 -9.44
N ASN A 98 -0.85 -7.87 -9.56
CA ASN A 98 -1.43 -7.52 -10.85
C ASN A 98 -0.85 -6.24 -11.39
#